data_7532faeb62c8af4194e43128c15ae1f5
#
_entry.id   7532faeb62c8af4194e43128c15ae1f5
#
_cell.length_a   1.000
_cell.length_b   1.000
_cell.length_c   1.000
_cell.angle_alpha   90.00
_cell.angle_beta   90.00
_cell.angle_gamma   90.00
#
_symmetry.space_group_name_H-M   'P 1'
#
loop_
_entity.id
_entity.type
_entity.pdbx_description
1 polymer ?
#
loop_
_entity_poly.entity_id
_entity_poly.type
_entity_poly.pdbx_seq_one_letter_code
_entity_poly.pdbx_strand_id
1 'polypeptide(L)'
;MALTDSNRDFLRHTLATIAYRAAKAERDAPPGFADFKAGHGARTPLQILAHLGDLFDWALNMVQGNWDYKQSPPLKWRQEVTRFHASLEALDV
;
A
#
# COMPACT_ATOMS: atom_id res chain seq x y z
N MET A 1 -14.32 -11.46 13.11
CA MET A 1 -14.52 -12.69 12.32
C MET A 1 -13.23 -13.50 12.33
N ALA A 2 -13.33 -14.75 12.75
CA ALA A 2 -12.16 -15.64 12.76
C ALA A 2 -11.88 -16.15 11.35
N LEU A 3 -10.63 -16.09 10.93
CA LEU A 3 -10.22 -16.64 9.64
C LEU A 3 -9.94 -18.13 9.78
N THR A 4 -10.41 -18.92 8.81
CA THR A 4 -9.97 -20.30 8.68
C THR A 4 -8.51 -20.34 8.22
N ASP A 5 -7.81 -21.45 8.44
CA ASP A 5 -6.43 -21.60 7.96
C ASP A 5 -6.35 -21.40 6.44
N SER A 6 -7.31 -21.95 5.69
CA SER A 6 -7.36 -21.76 4.23
C SER A 6 -7.54 -20.31 3.82
N ASN A 7 -8.43 -19.58 4.51
CA ASN A 7 -8.65 -18.16 4.23
C ASN A 7 -7.42 -17.34 4.59
N ARG A 8 -6.76 -17.68 5.69
CA ARG A 8 -5.52 -17.02 6.10
C ARG A 8 -4.42 -17.23 5.06
N ASP A 9 -4.24 -18.45 4.59
CA ASP A 9 -3.24 -18.77 3.58
C ASP A 9 -3.52 -18.03 2.27
N PHE A 10 -4.79 -17.95 1.86
CA PHE A 10 -5.18 -17.20 0.68
C PHE A 10 -4.85 -15.71 0.84
N LEU A 11 -5.16 -15.13 2.00
CA LEU A 11 -4.87 -13.72 2.27
C LEU A 11 -3.35 -13.47 2.25
N ARG A 12 -2.57 -14.31 2.92
CA ARG A 12 -1.12 -14.17 2.95
C ARG A 12 -0.51 -14.28 1.55
N HIS A 13 -1.01 -15.22 0.74
CA HIS A 13 -0.56 -15.34 -0.65
C HIS A 13 -0.89 -14.09 -1.46
N THR A 14 -2.08 -13.53 -1.27
CA THR A 14 -2.51 -12.31 -1.96
C THR A 14 -1.61 -11.13 -1.56
N LEU A 15 -1.34 -10.96 -0.27
CA LEU A 15 -0.47 -9.89 0.21
C LEU A 15 0.96 -10.04 -0.35
N ALA A 16 1.48 -11.25 -0.37
CA ALA A 16 2.81 -11.51 -0.93
C ALA A 16 2.86 -11.20 -2.43
N THR A 17 1.79 -11.53 -3.17
CA THR A 17 1.69 -11.25 -4.59
C THR A 17 1.64 -9.75 -4.85
N ILE A 18 0.88 -8.99 -4.06
CA ILE A 18 0.82 -7.53 -4.16
C ILE A 18 2.20 -6.95 -3.92
N ALA A 19 2.89 -7.38 -2.86
CA ALA A 19 4.22 -6.88 -2.52
C ALA A 19 5.22 -7.16 -3.65
N TYR A 20 5.19 -8.35 -4.22
CA TYR A 20 6.09 -8.75 -5.30
C TYR A 20 5.86 -7.91 -6.57
N ARG A 21 4.60 -7.76 -6.98
CA ARG A 21 4.27 -6.99 -8.18
C ARG A 21 4.52 -5.51 -7.99
N ALA A 22 4.20 -4.96 -6.82
CA ALA A 22 4.48 -3.56 -6.52
C ALA A 22 5.97 -3.28 -6.51
N ALA A 23 6.78 -4.16 -5.91
CA ALA A 23 8.23 -4.00 -5.90
C ALA A 23 8.80 -3.95 -7.33
N LYS A 24 8.29 -4.77 -8.23
CA LYS A 24 8.70 -4.73 -9.64
C LYS A 24 8.33 -3.41 -10.31
N ALA A 25 7.13 -2.89 -10.05
CA ALA A 25 6.67 -1.63 -10.63
C ALA A 25 7.46 -0.44 -10.09
N GLU A 26 7.86 -0.49 -8.82
CA GLU A 26 8.56 0.61 -8.14
C GLU A 26 10.05 0.65 -8.45
N ARG A 27 10.67 -0.51 -8.65
CA ARG A 27 12.13 -0.66 -8.71
C ARG A 27 12.79 0.20 -9.77
N ASP A 28 12.19 0.26 -10.95
CA ASP A 28 12.77 0.93 -12.10
C ASP A 28 12.06 2.24 -12.43
N ALA A 29 11.41 2.85 -11.44
CA ALA A 29 10.74 4.13 -11.63
C ALA A 29 11.77 5.19 -12.03
N PRO A 30 11.59 5.86 -13.18
CA PRO A 30 12.55 6.87 -13.62
C PRO A 30 12.50 8.12 -12.76
N PRO A 31 13.55 8.95 -12.79
CA PRO A 31 13.52 10.24 -12.11
C PRO A 31 12.31 11.06 -12.56
N GLY A 32 11.62 11.67 -11.60
CA GLY A 32 10.43 12.47 -11.87
C GLY A 32 9.14 11.68 -11.98
N PHE A 33 9.20 10.34 -11.93
CA PHE A 33 7.99 9.51 -12.03
C PHE A 33 6.98 9.83 -10.91
N ALA A 34 7.49 10.05 -9.69
CA ALA A 34 6.63 10.30 -8.53
C ALA A 34 5.70 11.51 -8.74
N ASP A 35 6.17 12.52 -9.45
CA ASP A 35 5.45 13.76 -9.68
C ASP A 35 4.86 13.87 -11.07
N PHE A 36 4.86 12.78 -11.84
CA PHE A 36 4.36 12.78 -13.20
C PHE A 36 2.86 13.10 -13.23
N LYS A 37 2.47 14.04 -14.08
CA LYS A 37 1.07 14.45 -14.24
C LYS A 37 0.56 13.96 -15.59
N ALA A 38 -0.38 13.00 -15.54
CA ALA A 38 -0.98 12.46 -16.75
C ALA A 38 -2.01 13.40 -17.38
N GLY A 39 -2.41 14.46 -16.68
CA GLY A 39 -3.43 15.41 -17.15
C GLY A 39 -4.82 15.07 -16.64
N HIS A 40 -5.78 15.94 -16.98
CA HIS A 40 -7.20 15.75 -16.62
C HIS A 40 -7.46 15.58 -15.11
N GLY A 41 -6.63 16.20 -14.25
CA GLY A 41 -6.79 16.11 -12.80
C GLY A 41 -6.39 14.77 -12.21
N ALA A 42 -5.73 13.89 -12.97
CA ALA A 42 -5.27 12.61 -12.47
C ALA A 42 -4.24 12.79 -11.34
N ARG A 43 -4.27 11.87 -10.37
CA ARG A 43 -3.30 11.85 -9.29
C ARG A 43 -1.91 11.49 -9.83
N THR A 44 -0.87 12.04 -9.20
CA THR A 44 0.51 11.63 -9.48
C THR A 44 0.76 10.23 -8.93
N PRO A 45 1.77 9.50 -9.45
CA PRO A 45 2.14 8.21 -8.87
C PRO A 45 2.42 8.29 -7.36
N LEU A 46 3.04 9.37 -6.88
CA LEU A 46 3.27 9.56 -5.45
C LEU A 46 1.95 9.65 -4.67
N GLN A 47 0.99 10.40 -5.18
CA GLN A 47 -0.33 10.51 -4.53
C GLN A 47 -1.05 9.16 -4.50
N ILE A 48 -0.96 8.39 -5.58
CA ILE A 48 -1.56 7.05 -5.65
C ILE A 48 -0.91 6.13 -4.62
N LEU A 49 0.42 6.12 -4.55
CA LEU A 49 1.15 5.26 -3.63
C LEU A 49 0.84 5.63 -2.17
N ALA A 50 0.79 6.93 -1.86
CA ALA A 50 0.43 7.40 -0.53
C ALA A 50 -0.99 6.98 -0.14
N HIS A 51 -1.92 7.06 -1.09
CA HIS A 51 -3.30 6.63 -0.86
C HIS A 51 -3.38 5.13 -0.59
N LEU A 52 -2.64 4.32 -1.36
CA LEU A 52 -2.57 2.87 -1.13
C LEU A 52 -2.01 2.56 0.26
N GLY A 53 -0.98 3.28 0.69
CA GLY A 53 -0.43 3.13 2.03
C GLY A 53 -1.45 3.46 3.11
N ASP A 54 -2.22 4.53 2.92
CA ASP A 54 -3.28 4.90 3.85
C ASP A 54 -4.36 3.81 3.93
N LEU A 55 -4.71 3.20 2.79
CA LEU A 55 -5.70 2.13 2.76
C LEU A 55 -5.22 0.88 3.49
N PHE A 56 -3.96 0.50 3.34
CA PHE A 56 -3.41 -0.66 4.05
C PHE A 56 -3.25 -0.38 5.54
N ASP A 57 -2.88 0.83 5.94
CA ASP A 57 -2.86 1.21 7.34
C ASP A 57 -4.27 1.15 7.95
N TRP A 58 -5.27 1.58 7.19
CA TRP A 58 -6.66 1.48 7.60
C TRP A 58 -7.10 0.02 7.75
N ALA A 59 -6.71 -0.85 6.79
CA ALA A 59 -7.01 -2.27 6.87
C ALA A 59 -6.40 -2.89 8.13
N LEU A 60 -5.15 -2.55 8.46
CA LEU A 60 -4.50 -3.03 9.66
C LEU A 60 -5.24 -2.56 10.91
N ASN A 61 -5.66 -1.29 10.95
CA ASN A 61 -6.42 -0.75 12.06
C ASN A 61 -7.76 -1.48 12.21
N MET A 62 -8.43 -1.80 11.10
CA MET A 62 -9.70 -2.53 11.14
C MET A 62 -9.56 -3.92 11.76
N VAL A 63 -8.50 -4.67 11.42
CA VAL A 63 -8.29 -6.00 12.02
C VAL A 63 -7.96 -5.89 13.50
N GLN A 64 -7.53 -4.72 13.98
CA GLN A 64 -7.27 -4.45 15.39
C GLN A 64 -8.46 -3.83 16.10
N GLY A 65 -9.60 -3.68 15.41
CA GLY A 65 -10.83 -3.15 15.98
C GLY A 65 -11.00 -1.64 15.87
N ASN A 66 -10.07 -0.94 15.21
CA ASN A 66 -10.16 0.50 14.99
C ASN A 66 -10.60 0.77 13.56
N TRP A 67 -11.75 1.44 13.40
CA TRP A 67 -12.36 1.71 12.10
C TRP A 67 -12.07 3.11 11.57
N ASP A 68 -11.25 3.90 12.27
CA ASP A 68 -10.92 5.26 11.86
C ASP A 68 -9.97 5.24 10.66
N TYR A 69 -10.35 5.97 9.62
CA TYR A 69 -9.51 6.19 8.45
C TYR A 69 -8.82 7.54 8.56
N LYS A 70 -7.51 7.55 8.31
CA LYS A 70 -6.74 8.80 8.30
C LYS A 70 -6.03 8.94 6.96
N GLN A 71 -6.22 10.09 6.32
CA GLN A 71 -5.49 10.46 5.13
C GLN A 71 -4.31 11.31 5.56
N SER A 72 -3.10 10.90 5.16
CA SER A 72 -1.87 11.61 5.50
C SER A 72 -1.35 12.36 4.27
N PRO A 73 -0.66 13.51 4.47
CA PRO A 73 0.05 14.14 3.36
C PRO A 73 1.11 13.20 2.79
N PRO A 74 1.31 13.18 1.46
CA PRO A 74 2.32 12.31 0.87
C PRO A 74 3.72 12.62 1.40
N LEU A 75 4.48 11.56 1.67
CA LEU A 75 5.91 11.62 1.98
C LEU A 75 6.70 11.61 0.67
N LYS A 76 8.03 11.52 0.77
CA LYS A 76 8.86 11.32 -0.43
C LYS A 76 8.65 9.92 -0.99
N TRP A 77 8.88 9.75 -2.29
CA TRP A 77 8.65 8.49 -2.99
C TRP A 77 9.25 7.28 -2.27
N ARG A 78 10.55 7.37 -1.91
CA ARG A 78 11.21 6.25 -1.23
C ARG A 78 10.57 5.93 0.12
N GLN A 79 10.15 6.97 0.84
CA GLN A 79 9.48 6.80 2.14
C GLN A 79 8.12 6.13 1.97
N GLU A 80 7.37 6.50 0.93
CA GLU A 80 6.07 5.89 0.66
C GLU A 80 6.23 4.44 0.20
N VAL A 81 7.24 4.12 -0.60
CA VAL A 81 7.56 2.73 -0.96
C VAL A 81 7.81 1.90 0.30
N THR A 82 8.64 2.41 1.22
CA THR A 82 8.94 1.74 2.48
C THR A 82 7.68 1.55 3.31
N ARG A 83 6.86 2.59 3.44
CA ARG A 83 5.62 2.54 4.21
C ARG A 83 4.65 1.52 3.62
N PHE A 84 4.48 1.52 2.30
CA PHE A 84 3.60 0.60 1.60
C PHE A 84 3.96 -0.86 1.92
N HIS A 85 5.23 -1.22 1.77
CA HIS A 85 5.67 -2.58 2.02
C HIS A 85 5.62 -2.95 3.50
N ALA A 86 5.90 -1.99 4.40
CA ALA A 86 5.78 -2.22 5.85
C ALA A 86 4.32 -2.50 6.25
N SER A 87 3.37 -1.80 5.66
CA SER A 87 1.95 -2.03 5.93
C SER A 87 1.50 -3.42 5.47
N LEU A 88 1.95 -3.86 4.29
CA LEU A 88 1.66 -5.21 3.80
C LEU A 88 2.25 -6.27 4.71
N GLU A 89 3.49 -6.08 5.17
CA GLU A 89 4.14 -7.00 6.09
C GLU A 89 3.39 -7.08 7.42
N ALA A 90 2.93 -5.94 7.94
CA ALA A 90 2.18 -5.90 9.19
C ALA A 90 0.83 -6.63 9.08
N LEU A 91 0.22 -6.67 7.88
CA LEU A 91 -1.01 -7.41 7.64
C LEU A 91 -0.79 -8.91 7.46
N ASP A 92 0.45 -9.33 7.22
CA ASP A 92 0.81 -10.74 6.99
C ASP A 92 0.96 -11.44 8.34
N VAL A 93 -0.14 -11.88 8.91
CA VAL A 93 -0.19 -12.53 10.22
C VAL A 93 -0.72 -13.95 10.14
#